data_b73ac9e25964d920b72920e3edf40d3e
#
_entry.id   b73ac9e25964d920b72920e3edf40d3e
#
_cell.length_a   1.000
_cell.length_b   1.000
_cell.length_c   1.000
_cell.angle_alpha   90.00
_cell.angle_beta   90.00
_cell.angle_gamma   90.00
#
_symmetry.space_group_name_H-M   'P 1'
#
loop_
_entity.id
_entity.type
_entity.pdbx_description
1 polymer ?
#
loop_
_entity_poly.entity_id
_entity_poly.type
_entity_poly.pdbx_seq_one_letter_code
_entity_poly.pdbx_strand_id
1 'polypeptide(L)'
;MSTVAGLKARHMQDPAFAAAYAEADGEYAVVDAMIGARVAAGLTQEALAERMGTTQSAVARLEGGRVSPTLDTLRRYAKAVGKRLRVEMV
;
A
#
# COMPACT_ATOMS: atom_id res chain seq x y z
N MET A 1 -5.18 7.35 14.63
CA MET A 1 -5.22 7.84 13.25
C MET A 1 -4.04 7.24 12.48
N SER A 2 -4.32 6.62 11.35
CA SER A 2 -3.26 6.03 10.52
C SER A 2 -2.71 7.07 9.56
N THR A 3 -1.44 7.41 9.73
CA THR A 3 -0.68 8.24 8.79
C THR A 3 0.39 7.38 8.15
N VAL A 4 1.07 7.88 7.12
CA VAL A 4 2.23 7.20 6.54
C VAL A 4 3.29 6.97 7.61
N ALA A 5 3.51 7.95 8.48
CA ALA A 5 4.45 7.81 9.58
C ALA A 5 4.04 6.71 10.58
N GLY A 6 2.74 6.58 10.88
CA GLY A 6 2.24 5.53 11.74
C GLY A 6 2.39 4.14 11.15
N LEU A 7 2.13 4.00 9.84
CA LEU A 7 2.34 2.74 9.13
C LEU A 7 3.83 2.37 9.11
N LYS A 8 4.70 3.34 8.83
CA LYS A 8 6.14 3.15 8.86
C LYS A 8 6.61 2.64 10.23
N ALA A 9 6.17 3.28 11.30
CA ALA A 9 6.57 2.90 12.66
C ALA A 9 6.15 1.45 12.98
N ARG A 10 4.96 1.05 12.52
CA ARG A 10 4.45 -0.29 12.74
C ARG A 10 5.26 -1.33 11.99
N HIS A 11 5.58 -1.08 10.73
CA HIS A 11 6.34 -2.01 9.89
C HIS A 11 7.82 -2.06 10.26
N MET A 12 8.36 -0.98 10.79
CA MET A 12 9.77 -0.91 11.17
C MET A 12 10.13 -1.84 12.33
N GLN A 13 9.15 -2.47 12.96
CA GLN A 13 9.40 -3.52 13.94
C GLN A 13 9.90 -4.82 13.29
N ASP A 14 9.65 -5.00 12.00
CA ASP A 14 10.16 -6.14 11.23
C ASP A 14 11.53 -5.77 10.66
N PRO A 15 12.62 -6.50 11.04
CA PRO A 15 13.96 -6.17 10.55
C PRO A 15 14.08 -6.19 9.03
N ALA A 16 13.39 -7.11 8.36
CA ALA A 16 13.42 -7.19 6.90
C ALA A 16 12.79 -5.95 6.27
N PHE A 17 11.68 -5.50 6.81
CA PHE A 17 11.03 -4.28 6.35
C PHE A 17 11.90 -3.05 6.63
N ALA A 18 12.48 -2.97 7.82
CA ALA A 18 13.34 -1.85 8.20
C ALA A 18 14.53 -1.71 7.25
N ALA A 19 15.18 -2.82 6.91
CA ALA A 19 16.30 -2.81 5.97
C ALA A 19 15.86 -2.36 4.58
N ALA A 20 14.75 -2.90 4.06
CA ALA A 20 14.20 -2.53 2.77
C ALA A 20 13.82 -1.05 2.74
N TYR A 21 13.19 -0.56 3.80
CA TYR A 21 12.79 0.85 3.89
C TYR A 21 14.00 1.78 3.90
N ALA A 22 15.06 1.41 4.61
CA ALA A 22 16.26 2.23 4.70
C ALA A 22 16.96 2.39 3.35
N GLU A 23 16.85 1.38 2.47
CA GLU A 23 17.45 1.39 1.14
C GLU A 23 16.51 1.92 0.06
N ALA A 24 15.21 1.94 0.35
CA ALA A 24 14.18 2.23 -0.63
C ALA A 24 13.86 3.72 -0.68
N ASP A 25 13.37 4.15 -1.83
CA ASP A 25 12.80 5.48 -2.00
C ASP A 25 11.31 5.50 -1.63
N GLY A 26 10.62 6.60 -1.94
CA GLY A 26 9.22 6.79 -1.61
C GLY A 26 8.28 5.79 -2.28
N GLU A 27 8.68 5.15 -3.38
CA GLU A 27 7.85 4.15 -4.06
C GLU A 27 7.65 2.92 -3.21
N TYR A 28 8.68 2.46 -2.53
CA TYR A 28 8.55 1.33 -1.60
C TYR A 28 7.67 1.66 -0.41
N ALA A 29 7.72 2.90 0.07
CA ALA A 29 6.85 3.33 1.16
C ALA A 29 5.38 3.25 0.76
N VAL A 30 5.06 3.64 -0.48
CA VAL A 30 3.70 3.57 -1.02
C VAL A 30 3.25 2.12 -1.18
N VAL A 31 4.10 1.27 -1.75
CA VAL A 31 3.81 -0.16 -1.94
C VAL A 31 3.54 -0.84 -0.60
N ASP A 32 4.38 -0.60 0.38
CA ASP A 32 4.21 -1.19 1.70
C ASP A 32 2.95 -0.70 2.40
N ALA A 33 2.60 0.57 2.23
CA ALA A 33 1.36 1.11 2.76
C ALA A 33 0.14 0.42 2.14
N MET A 34 0.17 0.20 0.82
CA MET A 34 -0.91 -0.51 0.12
C MET A 34 -1.05 -1.94 0.62
N ILE A 35 0.03 -2.70 0.59
CA ILE A 35 0.03 -4.11 1.02
C ILE A 35 -0.39 -4.22 2.48
N GLY A 36 0.17 -3.39 3.35
CA GLY A 36 -0.17 -3.39 4.77
C GLY A 36 -1.64 -3.13 5.01
N ALA A 37 -2.22 -2.16 4.29
CA ALA A 37 -3.64 -1.85 4.40
C ALA A 37 -4.53 -3.00 3.90
N ARG A 38 -4.14 -3.64 2.80
CA ARG A 38 -4.87 -4.79 2.26
C ARG A 38 -4.84 -5.96 3.24
N VAL A 39 -3.68 -6.31 3.75
CA VAL A 39 -3.52 -7.42 4.70
C VAL A 39 -4.28 -7.13 5.99
N ALA A 40 -4.20 -5.91 6.51
CA ALA A 40 -4.94 -5.50 7.70
C ALA A 40 -6.46 -5.60 7.51
N ALA A 41 -6.94 -5.40 6.28
CA ALA A 41 -8.35 -5.56 5.95
C ALA A 41 -8.76 -7.03 5.74
N GLY A 42 -7.81 -7.96 5.81
CA GLY A 42 -8.09 -9.39 5.62
C GLY A 42 -8.36 -9.76 4.17
N LEU A 43 -7.88 -8.96 3.21
CA LEU A 43 -8.18 -9.16 1.80
C LEU A 43 -7.01 -9.79 1.05
N THR A 44 -7.33 -10.77 0.19
CA THR A 44 -6.38 -11.25 -0.82
C THR A 44 -6.30 -10.23 -1.97
N GLN A 45 -5.30 -10.38 -2.82
CA GLN A 45 -5.21 -9.56 -4.03
C GLN A 45 -6.46 -9.75 -4.91
N GLU A 46 -6.96 -10.97 -5.00
CA GLU A 46 -8.17 -11.27 -5.78
C GLU A 46 -9.40 -10.57 -5.22
N ALA A 47 -9.60 -10.64 -3.91
CA ALA A 47 -10.73 -9.99 -3.25
C ALA A 47 -10.65 -8.47 -3.41
N LEU A 48 -9.46 -7.90 -3.28
CA LEU A 48 -9.25 -6.48 -3.50
C LEU A 48 -9.56 -6.08 -4.93
N ALA A 49 -9.09 -6.88 -5.90
CA ALA A 49 -9.34 -6.63 -7.31
C ALA A 49 -10.84 -6.56 -7.61
N GLU A 50 -11.63 -7.46 -7.05
CA GLU A 50 -13.09 -7.43 -7.18
C GLU A 50 -13.67 -6.11 -6.67
N ARG A 51 -13.24 -5.67 -5.49
CA ARG A 51 -13.71 -4.41 -4.90
C ARG A 51 -13.33 -3.20 -5.73
N MET A 52 -12.18 -3.25 -6.38
CA MET A 52 -11.71 -2.16 -7.24
C MET A 52 -12.29 -2.22 -8.65
N GLY A 53 -12.95 -3.30 -9.01
CA GLY A 53 -13.45 -3.50 -10.37
C GLY A 53 -12.31 -3.72 -11.37
N THR A 54 -11.26 -4.41 -10.95
CA THR A 54 -10.08 -4.69 -11.78
C THR A 54 -9.68 -6.16 -11.66
N THR A 55 -8.51 -6.51 -12.18
CA THR A 55 -8.00 -7.88 -12.15
C THR A 55 -6.97 -8.07 -11.06
N GLN A 56 -6.82 -9.33 -10.61
CA GLN A 56 -5.78 -9.67 -9.65
C GLN A 56 -4.39 -9.33 -10.19
N SER A 57 -4.18 -9.53 -11.50
CA SER A 57 -2.90 -9.19 -12.15
C SER A 57 -2.59 -7.69 -12.04
N ALA A 58 -3.61 -6.83 -12.16
CA ALA A 58 -3.44 -5.39 -12.03
C ALA A 58 -3.06 -5.01 -10.59
N VAL A 59 -3.70 -5.64 -9.59
CA VAL A 59 -3.35 -5.43 -8.18
C VAL A 59 -1.92 -5.90 -7.91
N ALA A 60 -1.56 -7.08 -8.40
CA ALA A 60 -0.21 -7.62 -8.25
C ALA A 60 0.84 -6.69 -8.84
N ARG A 61 0.53 -6.08 -9.99
CA ARG A 61 1.43 -5.12 -10.63
C ARG A 61 1.61 -3.85 -9.80
N LEU A 62 0.53 -3.35 -9.21
CA LEU A 62 0.60 -2.19 -8.31
C LEU A 62 1.47 -2.50 -7.10
N GLU A 63 1.29 -3.66 -6.51
CA GLU A 63 2.01 -4.08 -5.30
C GLU A 63 3.43 -4.54 -5.59
N GLY A 64 3.76 -4.72 -6.86
CA GLY A 64 5.10 -5.14 -7.29
C GLY A 64 6.13 -4.02 -7.33
N GLY A 65 5.72 -2.77 -7.19
CA GLY A 65 6.62 -1.62 -7.16
C GLY A 65 7.24 -1.25 -8.50
N ARG A 66 6.75 -1.83 -9.60
CA ARG A 66 7.29 -1.57 -10.94
C ARG A 66 6.61 -0.41 -11.66
N VAL A 67 5.44 0.00 -11.18
CA VAL A 67 4.68 1.10 -11.74
C VAL A 67 4.38 2.10 -10.63
N SER A 68 4.38 3.38 -10.99
CA SER A 68 3.96 4.43 -10.06
C SER A 68 2.46 4.60 -10.15
N PRO A 69 1.70 4.26 -9.11
CA PRO A 69 0.26 4.45 -9.15
C PRO A 69 -0.08 5.93 -9.15
N THR A 70 -1.15 6.27 -9.87
CA THR A 70 -1.69 7.64 -9.84
C THR A 70 -2.41 7.89 -8.52
N LEU A 71 -2.66 9.16 -8.19
CA LEU A 71 -3.46 9.50 -7.02
C LEU A 71 -4.86 8.89 -7.11
N ASP A 72 -5.44 8.87 -8.29
CA ASP A 72 -6.76 8.26 -8.50
C ASP A 72 -6.73 6.76 -8.16
N THR A 73 -5.73 6.05 -8.64
CA THR A 73 -5.56 4.63 -8.34
C THR A 73 -5.38 4.41 -6.84
N LEU A 74 -4.58 5.24 -6.18
CA LEU A 74 -4.37 5.15 -4.74
C LEU A 74 -5.65 5.40 -3.96
N ARG A 75 -6.47 6.36 -4.39
CA ARG A 75 -7.77 6.62 -3.76
C ARG A 75 -8.71 5.44 -3.91
N ARG A 76 -8.75 4.84 -5.09
CA ARG A 76 -9.59 3.66 -5.34
C ARG A 76 -9.12 2.47 -4.50
N TYR A 77 -7.82 2.27 -4.41
CA TYR A 77 -7.24 1.23 -3.56
C TYR A 77 -7.61 1.46 -2.09
N ALA A 78 -7.39 2.68 -1.60
CA ALA A 78 -7.72 3.03 -0.20
C ALA A 78 -9.18 2.77 0.11
N LYS A 79 -10.08 3.21 -0.78
CA LYS A 79 -11.52 2.99 -0.61
C LYS A 79 -11.85 1.50 -0.53
N ALA A 80 -11.22 0.69 -1.38
CA ALA A 80 -11.47 -0.75 -1.42
C ALA A 80 -11.05 -1.46 -0.12
N VAL A 81 -10.06 -0.95 0.58
CA VAL A 81 -9.63 -1.51 1.88
C VAL A 81 -10.26 -0.79 3.08
N GLY A 82 -11.24 0.09 2.84
CA GLY A 82 -11.94 0.80 3.91
C GLY A 82 -11.15 1.93 4.54
N LYS A 83 -10.20 2.51 3.81
CA LYS A 83 -9.32 3.57 4.28
C LYS A 83 -9.46 4.82 3.42
N ARG A 84 -8.86 5.91 3.88
CA ARG A 84 -8.73 7.14 3.11
C ARG A 84 -7.27 7.41 2.82
N LEU A 85 -7.00 7.89 1.62
CA LEU A 85 -5.65 8.27 1.24
C LEU A 85 -5.27 9.57 1.95
N ARG A 86 -4.10 9.57 2.57
CA ARG A 86 -3.50 10.78 3.12
C ARG A 86 -2.07 10.87 2.59
N VAL A 87 -1.72 12.02 2.04
CA VAL A 87 -0.37 12.29 1.52
C VAL A 87 0.25 13.39 2.35
N GLU A 88 1.45 13.16 2.82
CA GLU A 88 2.21 14.12 3.60
C GLU A 88 3.60 14.30 2.99
N MET A 89 4.05 15.54 2.97
CA MET A 89 5.44 15.86 2.66
C MET A 89 6.11 16.29 3.96
N VAL A 90 7.17 15.60 4.31
CA VAL A 90 7.87 15.80 5.58
C VAL A 90 9.31 16.24 5.36
#